data_3f26dadd1f93ab908e5ec3977e578277
#
_entry.id   3f26dadd1f93ab908e5ec3977e578277
#
_cell.length_a   1.000
_cell.length_b   1.000
_cell.length_c   1.000
_cell.angle_alpha   90.00
_cell.angle_beta   90.00
_cell.angle_gamma   90.00
#
_symmetry.space_group_name_H-M   'P 1'
#
loop_
_entity.id
_entity.type
_entity.pdbx_description
1 polymer ?
#
loop_
_entity_poly.entity_id
_entity_poly.type
_entity_poly.pdbx_seq_one_letter_code
_entity_poly.pdbx_strand_id
1 'polypeptide(L)'
;TAGFSKADALHEALNQARIEETGLHVPKILEFTEIDGKWAIIAEYINGQTLEQLMQAYPEKRADYLDLLVRVQLEIQSKTCPSLEQLKDRLTQLIHASELRATARYNLCARAEAMPKHGKVCHCDLIPSNIVLTADGTPYVLDWSQVTQGNGAADAVYTYLLLRLRGEDADDYLARYCAQSGTDRACVEKWIPIVAAALAVKSNAAERALLNSWVKL
;
A
#
# COMPACT_ATOMS: atom_id res chain seq x y z
N THR A 1 -18.79 -9.15 3.94
CA THR A 1 -17.95 -9.71 5.02
C THR A 1 -18.56 -9.31 6.35
N ALA A 2 -18.85 -10.30 7.22
CA ALA A 2 -19.30 -10.02 8.58
C ALA A 2 -18.17 -9.25 9.28
N GLY A 3 -18.42 -7.98 9.66
CA GLY A 3 -17.48 -7.16 10.41
C GLY A 3 -17.10 -5.80 9.82
N PHE A 4 -17.54 -5.46 8.60
CA PHE A 4 -17.30 -4.11 8.03
C PHE A 4 -18.35 -3.14 8.59
N SER A 5 -17.95 -2.29 9.52
CA SER A 5 -18.85 -1.36 10.19
C SER A 5 -19.14 -0.12 9.32
N LYS A 6 -20.21 0.62 9.68
CA LYS A 6 -20.46 1.95 9.07
C LYS A 6 -19.26 2.88 9.20
N ALA A 7 -18.57 2.83 10.34
CA ALA A 7 -17.41 3.67 10.60
C ALA A 7 -16.24 3.33 9.67
N ASP A 8 -16.00 2.02 9.40
CA ASP A 8 -14.96 1.58 8.47
C ASP A 8 -15.25 2.05 7.05
N ALA A 9 -16.51 1.90 6.59
CA ALA A 9 -16.93 2.35 5.27
C ALA A 9 -16.83 3.87 5.11
N LEU A 10 -17.22 4.64 6.13
CA LEU A 10 -17.05 6.09 6.13
C LEU A 10 -15.57 6.51 6.13
N HIS A 11 -14.73 5.80 6.86
CA HIS A 11 -13.30 6.06 6.89
C HIS A 11 -12.65 5.83 5.51
N GLU A 12 -13.01 4.74 4.84
CA GLU A 12 -12.56 4.43 3.48
C GLU A 12 -13.04 5.50 2.49
N ALA A 13 -14.34 5.85 2.51
CA ALA A 13 -14.88 6.90 1.67
C ALA A 13 -14.18 8.25 1.90
N LEU A 14 -13.93 8.61 3.17
CA LEU A 14 -13.23 9.85 3.51
C LEU A 14 -11.79 9.86 2.98
N ASN A 15 -11.08 8.74 3.10
CA ASN A 15 -9.72 8.61 2.57
C ASN A 15 -9.71 8.76 1.04
N GLN A 16 -10.62 8.07 0.35
CA GLN A 16 -10.73 8.21 -1.11
C GLN A 16 -11.07 9.64 -1.53
N ALA A 17 -12.04 10.30 -0.88
CA ALA A 17 -12.38 11.69 -1.17
C ALA A 17 -11.19 12.65 -0.99
N ARG A 18 -10.35 12.43 0.04
CA ARG A 18 -9.11 13.19 0.24
C ARG A 18 -8.11 13.00 -0.89
N ILE A 19 -8.02 11.78 -1.44
CA ILE A 19 -7.11 11.47 -2.54
C ILE A 19 -7.63 12.04 -3.87
N GLU A 20 -8.94 12.09 -4.11
CA GLU A 20 -9.53 12.76 -5.29
C GLU A 20 -9.06 14.22 -5.41
N GLU A 21 -8.89 14.92 -4.28
CA GLU A 21 -8.42 16.31 -4.25
C GLU A 21 -6.94 16.48 -4.61
N THR A 22 -6.15 15.39 -4.63
CA THR A 22 -4.71 15.45 -4.95
C THR A 22 -4.42 15.51 -6.45
N GLY A 23 -5.43 15.29 -7.29
CA GLY A 23 -5.31 15.23 -8.75
C GLY A 23 -4.72 13.92 -9.28
N LEU A 24 -4.65 12.87 -8.46
CA LEU A 24 -4.36 11.52 -8.91
C LEU A 24 -5.56 10.94 -9.68
N HIS A 25 -5.30 10.02 -10.62
CA HIS A 25 -6.35 9.28 -11.31
C HIS A 25 -6.91 8.19 -10.39
N VAL A 26 -8.05 8.49 -9.79
CA VAL A 26 -8.78 7.60 -8.89
C VAL A 26 -10.26 7.57 -9.26
N PRO A 27 -10.99 6.47 -9.03
CA PRO A 27 -12.44 6.44 -9.22
C PRO A 27 -13.10 7.45 -8.28
N LYS A 28 -13.96 8.31 -8.80
CA LYS A 28 -14.70 9.27 -7.98
C LYS A 28 -15.77 8.56 -7.17
N ILE A 29 -15.94 8.97 -5.92
CA ILE A 29 -17.08 8.54 -5.11
C ILE A 29 -18.35 9.19 -5.67
N LEU A 30 -19.36 8.37 -5.94
CA LEU A 30 -20.66 8.82 -6.44
C LEU A 30 -21.70 8.84 -5.32
N GLU A 31 -21.68 7.82 -4.45
CA GLU A 31 -22.66 7.69 -3.37
C GLU A 31 -22.10 6.86 -2.23
N PHE A 32 -22.54 7.19 -1.01
CA PHE A 32 -22.40 6.37 0.18
C PHE A 32 -23.79 5.96 0.67
N THR A 33 -24.09 4.67 0.66
CA THR A 33 -25.44 4.16 0.87
C THR A 33 -25.46 2.83 1.61
N GLU A 34 -26.65 2.33 1.94
CA GLU A 34 -26.85 1.01 2.51
C GLU A 34 -27.59 0.12 1.50
N ILE A 35 -27.00 -1.04 1.18
CA ILE A 35 -27.57 -2.03 0.27
C ILE A 35 -27.69 -3.36 1.01
N ASP A 36 -28.87 -3.91 1.10
CA ASP A 36 -29.15 -5.19 1.78
C ASP A 36 -28.60 -5.25 3.22
N GLY A 37 -28.74 -4.15 3.98
CA GLY A 37 -28.28 -4.06 5.36
C GLY A 37 -26.74 -3.94 5.50
N LYS A 38 -26.02 -3.62 4.42
CA LYS A 38 -24.57 -3.41 4.40
C LYS A 38 -24.23 -2.03 3.87
N TRP A 39 -23.28 -1.38 4.52
CA TRP A 39 -22.75 -0.10 4.04
C TRP A 39 -21.91 -0.31 2.78
N ALA A 40 -22.13 0.53 1.79
CA ALA A 40 -21.51 0.47 0.48
C ALA A 40 -21.04 1.85 0.01
N ILE A 41 -19.91 1.88 -0.67
CA ILE A 41 -19.39 3.02 -1.41
C ILE A 41 -19.61 2.72 -2.90
N ILE A 42 -20.38 3.58 -3.56
CA ILE A 42 -20.56 3.52 -5.03
C ILE A 42 -19.55 4.49 -5.62
N ALA A 43 -18.67 3.98 -6.46
CA ALA A 43 -17.65 4.76 -7.15
C ALA A 43 -17.77 4.62 -8.66
N GLU A 44 -17.11 5.53 -9.39
CA GLU A 44 -16.99 5.51 -10.83
C GLU A 44 -16.43 4.16 -11.31
N TYR A 45 -17.04 3.60 -12.34
CA TYR A 45 -16.51 2.40 -12.97
C TYR A 45 -15.42 2.77 -13.99
N ILE A 46 -14.21 2.27 -13.78
CA ILE A 46 -13.09 2.48 -14.68
C ILE A 46 -13.05 1.35 -15.71
N ASN A 47 -13.34 1.68 -16.97
CA ASN A 47 -13.30 0.72 -18.05
C ASN A 47 -11.85 0.47 -18.51
N GLY A 48 -11.30 -0.68 -18.17
CA GLY A 48 -9.91 -1.05 -18.47
C GLY A 48 -9.57 -2.46 -18.01
N GLN A 49 -8.28 -2.78 -18.04
CA GLN A 49 -7.73 -4.03 -17.52
C GLN A 49 -6.80 -3.74 -16.34
N THR A 50 -6.82 -4.61 -15.34
CA THR A 50 -5.87 -4.47 -14.23
C THR A 50 -4.45 -4.76 -14.74
N LEU A 51 -3.48 -4.12 -14.11
CA LEU A 51 -2.07 -4.38 -14.41
C LEU A 51 -1.71 -5.87 -14.21
N GLU A 52 -2.33 -6.52 -13.22
CA GLU A 52 -2.21 -7.96 -12.99
C GLU A 52 -2.70 -8.79 -14.19
N GLN A 53 -3.89 -8.46 -14.74
CA GLN A 53 -4.42 -9.12 -15.92
C GLN A 53 -3.50 -8.95 -17.15
N LEU A 54 -2.93 -7.75 -17.30
CA LEU A 54 -2.00 -7.46 -18.38
C LEU A 54 -0.68 -8.22 -18.21
N MET A 55 -0.14 -8.31 -16.97
CA MET A 55 1.06 -9.09 -16.67
C MET A 55 0.87 -10.58 -16.95
N GLN A 56 -0.34 -11.12 -16.70
CA GLN A 56 -0.69 -12.50 -16.99
C GLN A 56 -0.88 -12.74 -18.51
N ALA A 57 -1.52 -11.79 -19.20
CA ALA A 57 -1.78 -11.91 -20.63
C ALA A 57 -0.52 -11.72 -21.50
N TYR A 58 0.43 -10.88 -21.05
CA TYR A 58 1.63 -10.49 -21.78
C TYR A 58 2.87 -10.62 -20.89
N PRO A 59 3.28 -11.85 -20.51
CA PRO A 59 4.41 -12.06 -19.61
C PRO A 59 5.75 -11.53 -20.16
N GLU A 60 5.90 -11.44 -21.50
CA GLU A 60 7.07 -10.84 -22.14
C GLU A 60 7.21 -9.32 -21.88
N LYS A 61 6.11 -8.64 -21.49
CA LYS A 61 6.10 -7.21 -21.14
C LYS A 61 6.21 -6.97 -19.63
N ARG A 62 6.49 -8.02 -18.84
CA ARG A 62 6.53 -7.91 -17.38
C ARG A 62 7.45 -6.78 -16.89
N ALA A 63 8.59 -6.59 -17.52
CA ALA A 63 9.52 -5.51 -17.20
C ALA A 63 8.89 -4.12 -17.34
N ASP A 64 8.16 -3.88 -18.45
CA ASP A 64 7.48 -2.60 -18.70
C ASP A 64 6.36 -2.35 -17.69
N TYR A 65 5.64 -3.41 -17.30
CA TYR A 65 4.57 -3.33 -16.31
C TYR A 65 5.10 -3.08 -14.89
N LEU A 66 6.27 -3.64 -14.52
CA LEU A 66 6.93 -3.31 -13.27
C LEU A 66 7.43 -1.87 -13.25
N ASP A 67 7.95 -1.37 -14.37
CA ASP A 67 8.31 0.04 -14.50
C ASP A 67 7.09 0.96 -14.38
N LEU A 68 5.94 0.55 -14.94
CA LEU A 68 4.70 1.28 -14.77
C LEU A 68 4.23 1.29 -13.31
N LEU A 69 4.26 0.15 -12.63
CA LEU A 69 3.92 0.05 -11.20
C LEU A 69 4.76 1.03 -10.37
N VAL A 70 6.08 1.08 -10.63
CA VAL A 70 6.99 2.00 -9.94
C VAL A 70 6.67 3.46 -10.28
N ARG A 71 6.43 3.80 -11.56
CA ARG A 71 6.06 5.18 -11.95
C ARG A 71 4.77 5.63 -11.28
N VAL A 72 3.74 4.79 -11.24
CA VAL A 72 2.48 5.08 -10.54
C VAL A 72 2.74 5.30 -9.06
N GLN A 73 3.56 4.47 -8.42
CA GLN A 73 3.91 4.66 -7.00
C GLN A 73 4.64 5.98 -6.76
N LEU A 74 5.59 6.34 -7.61
CA LEU A 74 6.33 7.60 -7.49
C LEU A 74 5.43 8.81 -7.75
N GLU A 75 4.45 8.71 -8.65
CA GLU A 75 3.43 9.74 -8.85
C GLU A 75 2.58 9.94 -7.59
N ILE A 76 2.10 8.86 -6.96
CA ILE A 76 1.41 8.89 -5.67
C ILE A 76 2.29 9.58 -4.62
N GLN A 77 3.55 9.18 -4.51
CA GLN A 77 4.51 9.71 -3.55
C GLN A 77 4.98 11.14 -3.86
N SER A 78 4.65 11.70 -5.02
CA SER A 78 4.85 13.11 -5.34
C SER A 78 3.81 14.02 -4.69
N LYS A 79 2.68 13.46 -4.25
CA LYS A 79 1.57 14.21 -3.64
C LYS A 79 1.73 14.31 -2.13
N THR A 80 1.06 15.31 -1.55
CA THR A 80 0.92 15.49 -0.10
C THR A 80 -0.55 15.62 0.25
N CYS A 81 -0.95 15.04 1.38
CA CYS A 81 -2.32 15.15 1.90
C CYS A 81 -2.26 15.16 3.44
N PRO A 82 -2.07 16.36 4.06
CA PRO A 82 -1.84 16.46 5.51
C PRO A 82 -2.99 15.97 6.39
N SER A 83 -4.18 15.80 5.84
CA SER A 83 -5.35 15.27 6.54
C SER A 83 -5.35 13.75 6.70
N LEU A 84 -4.44 13.02 6.03
CA LEU A 84 -4.29 11.58 6.20
C LEU A 84 -3.58 11.23 7.51
N GLU A 85 -3.85 10.03 8.00
CA GLU A 85 -3.15 9.46 9.14
C GLU A 85 -1.63 9.36 8.87
N GLN A 86 -0.81 9.58 9.91
CA GLN A 86 0.64 9.40 9.80
C GLN A 86 0.98 7.91 9.71
N LEU A 87 1.75 7.52 8.70
CA LEU A 87 2.18 6.13 8.51
C LEU A 87 2.92 5.56 9.74
N LYS A 88 3.76 6.36 10.39
CA LYS A 88 4.48 5.94 11.61
C LYS A 88 3.53 5.62 12.76
N ASP A 89 2.48 6.42 12.95
CA ASP A 89 1.50 6.20 14.02
C ASP A 89 0.74 4.89 13.77
N ARG A 90 0.30 4.67 12.52
CA ARG A 90 -0.34 3.40 12.11
C ARG A 90 0.58 2.20 12.31
N LEU A 91 1.84 2.28 11.87
CA LEU A 91 2.83 1.21 12.07
C LEU A 91 3.03 0.90 13.55
N THR A 92 3.16 1.92 14.38
CA THR A 92 3.32 1.78 15.83
C THR A 92 2.10 1.10 16.47
N GLN A 93 0.89 1.51 16.09
CA GLN A 93 -0.36 0.89 16.57
C GLN A 93 -0.43 -0.60 16.19
N LEU A 94 -0.14 -0.93 14.94
CA LEU A 94 -0.14 -2.32 14.45
C LEU A 94 0.93 -3.16 15.15
N ILE A 95 2.16 -2.63 15.32
CA ILE A 95 3.22 -3.34 16.05
C ILE A 95 2.81 -3.60 17.51
N HIS A 96 2.16 -2.64 18.19
CA HIS A 96 1.64 -2.85 19.53
C HIS A 96 0.56 -3.92 19.59
N ALA A 97 -0.28 -4.04 18.56
CA ALA A 97 -1.32 -5.07 18.45
C ALA A 97 -0.78 -6.46 18.04
N SER A 98 0.50 -6.56 17.64
CA SER A 98 1.10 -7.82 17.18
C SER A 98 1.36 -8.79 18.34
N GLU A 99 1.46 -10.10 18.00
CA GLU A 99 1.81 -11.17 18.93
C GLU A 99 3.31 -11.26 19.26
N LEU A 100 4.11 -10.31 18.81
CA LEU A 100 5.54 -10.27 19.07
C LEU A 100 5.83 -10.03 20.56
N ARG A 101 6.99 -10.52 21.04
CA ARG A 101 7.45 -10.26 22.41
C ARG A 101 7.57 -8.76 22.67
N ALA A 102 7.32 -8.32 23.91
CA ALA A 102 7.33 -6.92 24.31
C ALA A 102 8.63 -6.19 23.90
N THR A 103 9.80 -6.84 24.10
CA THR A 103 11.10 -6.29 23.69
C THR A 103 11.19 -6.07 22.18
N ALA A 104 10.67 -7.01 21.38
CA ALA A 104 10.64 -6.89 19.92
C ALA A 104 9.78 -5.72 19.48
N ARG A 105 8.57 -5.60 20.04
CA ARG A 105 7.67 -4.46 19.76
C ARG A 105 8.32 -3.13 20.11
N TYR A 106 8.92 -3.04 21.29
CA TYR A 106 9.63 -1.82 21.72
C TYR A 106 10.76 -1.44 20.74
N ASN A 107 11.61 -2.39 20.35
CA ASN A 107 12.72 -2.14 19.45
C ASN A 107 12.25 -1.72 18.05
N LEU A 108 11.17 -2.33 17.52
CA LEU A 108 10.61 -1.96 16.22
C LEU A 108 9.99 -0.56 16.26
N CYS A 109 9.24 -0.21 17.31
CA CYS A 109 8.69 1.13 17.48
C CYS A 109 9.79 2.19 17.59
N ALA A 110 10.85 1.92 18.38
CA ALA A 110 12.00 2.82 18.50
C ALA A 110 12.71 3.00 17.15
N ARG A 111 12.88 1.93 16.37
CA ARG A 111 13.44 2.00 15.01
C ARG A 111 12.53 2.81 14.06
N ALA A 112 11.22 2.59 14.09
CA ALA A 112 10.26 3.35 13.28
C ALA A 112 10.31 4.85 13.62
N GLU A 113 10.40 5.20 14.89
CA GLU A 113 10.50 6.61 15.33
C GLU A 113 11.80 7.26 14.85
N ALA A 114 12.92 6.54 14.87
CA ALA A 114 14.21 7.03 14.42
C ALA A 114 14.30 7.24 12.88
N MET A 115 13.36 6.67 12.10
CA MET A 115 13.36 6.84 10.64
C MET A 115 12.97 8.26 10.23
N PRO A 116 13.43 8.77 9.06
CA PRO A 116 13.09 10.12 8.59
C PRO A 116 11.58 10.32 8.46
N LYS A 117 11.09 11.51 8.88
CA LYS A 117 9.70 11.94 8.71
C LYS A 117 9.52 12.57 7.32
N HIS A 118 8.53 12.10 6.59
CA HIS A 118 8.11 12.67 5.32
C HIS A 118 6.57 12.82 5.33
N GLY A 119 6.03 13.66 4.45
CA GLY A 119 4.58 13.88 4.29
C GLY A 119 4.06 13.42 2.92
N LYS A 120 4.70 12.42 2.31
CA LYS A 120 4.28 11.88 1.01
C LYS A 120 3.01 11.05 1.18
N VAL A 121 2.11 11.07 0.19
CA VAL A 121 1.03 10.09 0.13
C VAL A 121 1.62 8.69 -0.03
N CYS A 122 1.17 7.76 0.80
CA CYS A 122 1.58 6.37 0.83
C CYS A 122 0.32 5.50 0.68
N HIS A 123 0.25 4.70 -0.37
CA HIS A 123 -0.91 3.84 -0.64
C HIS A 123 -1.04 2.70 0.37
N CYS A 124 0.07 2.09 0.73
CA CYS A 124 0.22 0.97 1.67
C CYS A 124 -0.46 -0.35 1.23
N ASP A 125 -1.02 -0.40 0.02
CA ASP A 125 -1.57 -1.61 -0.62
C ASP A 125 -1.45 -1.55 -2.14
N LEU A 126 -0.38 -0.96 -2.68
CA LEU A 126 -0.19 -0.81 -4.11
C LEU A 126 0.34 -2.11 -4.72
N ILE A 127 -0.57 -2.88 -5.33
CA ILE A 127 -0.28 -4.13 -6.05
C ILE A 127 -0.85 -4.05 -7.47
N PRO A 128 -0.40 -4.91 -8.41
CA PRO A 128 -0.87 -4.85 -9.81
C PRO A 128 -2.38 -4.96 -10.00
N SER A 129 -3.11 -5.66 -9.11
CA SER A 129 -4.58 -5.74 -9.17
C SER A 129 -5.29 -4.43 -8.79
N ASN A 130 -4.60 -3.51 -8.09
CA ASN A 130 -5.13 -2.21 -7.69
C ASN A 130 -4.81 -1.08 -8.68
N ILE A 131 -4.28 -1.41 -9.86
CA ILE A 131 -4.03 -0.45 -10.95
C ILE A 131 -4.81 -0.91 -12.18
N VAL A 132 -5.70 -0.06 -12.70
CA VAL A 132 -6.45 -0.30 -13.94
C VAL A 132 -5.90 0.60 -15.03
N LEU A 133 -5.51 0.02 -16.17
CA LEU A 133 -5.17 0.76 -17.39
C LEU A 133 -6.40 0.86 -18.27
N THR A 134 -6.76 2.09 -18.62
CA THR A 134 -7.78 2.38 -19.63
C THR A 134 -7.23 2.17 -21.06
N ALA A 135 -8.10 2.17 -22.05
CA ALA A 135 -7.72 1.91 -23.44
C ALA A 135 -6.71 2.94 -24.01
N ASP A 136 -6.67 4.15 -23.47
CA ASP A 136 -5.70 5.20 -23.80
C ASP A 136 -4.38 5.10 -23.01
N GLY A 137 -4.27 4.09 -22.14
CA GLY A 137 -3.08 3.85 -21.32
C GLY A 137 -2.99 4.66 -20.03
N THR A 138 -4.07 5.37 -19.64
CA THR A 138 -4.10 6.10 -18.37
C THR A 138 -4.25 5.14 -17.20
N PRO A 139 -3.35 5.16 -16.19
CA PRO A 139 -3.48 4.32 -15.01
C PRO A 139 -4.42 4.97 -13.99
N TYR A 140 -5.40 4.21 -13.51
CA TYR A 140 -6.24 4.53 -12.37
C TYR A 140 -5.87 3.65 -11.18
N VAL A 141 -5.77 4.24 -10.00
CA VAL A 141 -5.43 3.51 -8.76
C VAL A 141 -6.67 3.30 -7.93
N LEU A 142 -6.88 2.05 -7.53
CA LEU A 142 -8.03 1.57 -6.76
C LEU A 142 -7.64 1.31 -5.30
N ASP A 143 -8.65 1.14 -4.43
CA ASP A 143 -8.52 0.68 -3.04
C ASP A 143 -7.60 1.57 -2.17
N TRP A 144 -8.11 2.72 -1.79
CA TRP A 144 -7.42 3.69 -0.94
C TRP A 144 -7.70 3.49 0.57
N SER A 145 -8.23 2.34 0.95
CA SER A 145 -8.60 2.01 2.34
C SER A 145 -7.41 2.09 3.31
N GLN A 146 -6.20 1.77 2.84
CA GLN A 146 -4.97 1.76 3.64
C GLN A 146 -4.10 3.00 3.48
N VAL A 147 -4.58 4.03 2.78
CA VAL A 147 -3.78 5.23 2.51
C VAL A 147 -3.35 5.96 3.79
N THR A 148 -2.12 6.47 3.78
CA THR A 148 -1.51 7.27 4.85
C THR A 148 -0.66 8.38 4.26
N GLN A 149 -0.07 9.20 5.12
CA GLN A 149 1.03 10.09 4.75
C GLN A 149 2.31 9.70 5.50
N GLY A 150 3.45 9.67 4.81
CA GLY A 150 4.69 9.25 5.45
C GLY A 150 5.89 9.15 4.53
N ASN A 151 6.74 8.18 4.82
CA ASN A 151 7.95 7.92 4.08
C ASN A 151 7.69 6.98 2.90
N GLY A 152 7.98 7.43 1.66
CA GLY A 152 7.78 6.64 0.45
C GLY A 152 8.55 5.32 0.41
N ALA A 153 9.71 5.24 1.09
CA ALA A 153 10.44 3.97 1.19
C ALA A 153 9.68 2.92 2.03
N ALA A 154 8.94 3.34 3.07
CA ALA A 154 8.08 2.44 3.82
C ALA A 154 6.91 1.94 2.96
N ASP A 155 6.30 2.82 2.17
CA ASP A 155 5.25 2.47 1.20
C ASP A 155 5.77 1.48 0.13
N ALA A 156 6.99 1.68 -0.38
CA ALA A 156 7.61 0.72 -1.31
C ALA A 156 7.85 -0.66 -0.66
N VAL A 157 8.15 -0.70 0.64
CA VAL A 157 8.29 -1.97 1.37
C VAL A 157 6.93 -2.67 1.53
N TYR A 158 5.82 -1.94 1.68
CA TYR A 158 4.48 -2.57 1.63
C TYR A 158 4.29 -3.30 0.30
N THR A 159 4.49 -2.62 -0.83
CA THR A 159 4.38 -3.24 -2.17
C THR A 159 5.33 -4.44 -2.31
N TYR A 160 6.60 -4.29 -1.90
CA TYR A 160 7.59 -5.37 -1.92
C TYR A 160 7.12 -6.61 -1.17
N LEU A 161 6.66 -6.45 0.08
CA LEU A 161 6.22 -7.57 0.91
C LEU A 161 4.92 -8.21 0.39
N LEU A 162 3.98 -7.41 -0.11
CA LEU A 162 2.75 -7.90 -0.71
C LEU A 162 3.03 -8.74 -1.97
N LEU A 163 3.94 -8.31 -2.84
CA LEU A 163 4.38 -9.10 -3.99
C LEU A 163 5.04 -10.41 -3.55
N ARG A 164 5.88 -10.38 -2.50
CA ARG A 164 6.49 -11.60 -1.92
C ARG A 164 5.46 -12.57 -1.37
N LEU A 165 4.42 -12.09 -0.68
CA LEU A 165 3.33 -12.93 -0.18
C LEU A 165 2.54 -13.60 -1.30
N ARG A 166 2.48 -12.96 -2.48
CA ARG A 166 1.83 -13.49 -3.69
C ARG A 166 2.74 -14.45 -4.48
N GLY A 167 3.98 -14.67 -4.02
CA GLY A 167 4.97 -15.52 -4.71
C GLY A 167 5.56 -14.86 -5.97
N GLU A 168 5.45 -13.54 -6.09
CA GLU A 168 5.98 -12.77 -7.21
C GLU A 168 7.45 -12.38 -6.99
N ASP A 169 8.18 -12.10 -8.08
CA ASP A 169 9.55 -11.61 -8.01
C ASP A 169 9.57 -10.11 -7.61
N ALA A 170 9.54 -9.89 -6.30
CA ALA A 170 9.54 -8.54 -5.73
C ALA A 170 10.92 -7.88 -5.77
N ASP A 171 12.01 -8.63 -5.94
CA ASP A 171 13.35 -8.05 -5.95
C ASP A 171 13.59 -7.21 -7.20
N ASP A 172 13.05 -7.59 -8.37
CA ASP A 172 13.06 -6.76 -9.59
C ASP A 172 12.26 -5.46 -9.38
N TYR A 173 11.07 -5.55 -8.78
CA TYR A 173 10.31 -4.35 -8.41
C TYR A 173 11.15 -3.42 -7.51
N LEU A 174 11.75 -3.95 -6.44
CA LEU A 174 12.50 -3.14 -5.49
C LEU A 174 13.75 -2.48 -6.12
N ALA A 175 14.44 -3.22 -7.01
CA ALA A 175 15.58 -2.68 -7.76
C ALA A 175 15.16 -1.51 -8.65
N ARG A 176 14.02 -1.64 -9.37
CA ARG A 176 13.46 -0.58 -10.22
C ARG A 176 13.01 0.63 -9.40
N TYR A 177 12.35 0.39 -8.26
CA TYR A 177 11.96 1.47 -7.35
C TYR A 177 13.18 2.27 -6.88
N CYS A 178 14.22 1.60 -6.41
CA CYS A 178 15.46 2.26 -5.98
C CYS A 178 16.11 3.07 -7.10
N ALA A 179 16.19 2.49 -8.30
CA ALA A 179 16.76 3.16 -9.47
C ALA A 179 15.97 4.41 -9.87
N GLN A 180 14.64 4.31 -9.95
CA GLN A 180 13.79 5.42 -10.42
C GLN A 180 13.58 6.50 -9.34
N SER A 181 13.51 6.12 -8.06
CA SER A 181 13.35 7.07 -6.95
C SER A 181 14.64 7.75 -6.52
N GLY A 182 15.80 7.22 -6.90
CA GLY A 182 17.10 7.63 -6.37
C GLY A 182 17.32 7.26 -4.90
N THR A 183 16.47 6.40 -4.33
CA THR A 183 16.56 5.99 -2.91
C THR A 183 17.54 4.81 -2.79
N ASP A 184 18.51 4.92 -1.89
CA ASP A 184 19.43 3.82 -1.60
C ASP A 184 18.65 2.59 -1.08
N ARG A 185 18.96 1.42 -1.65
CA ARG A 185 18.33 0.14 -1.27
C ARG A 185 18.49 -0.13 0.23
N ALA A 186 19.63 0.14 0.82
CA ALA A 186 19.86 -0.03 2.25
C ALA A 186 18.95 0.86 3.10
N CYS A 187 18.54 2.02 2.60
CA CYS A 187 17.55 2.89 3.27
C CYS A 187 16.14 2.30 3.21
N VAL A 188 15.77 1.69 2.08
CA VAL A 188 14.46 1.01 1.92
C VAL A 188 14.41 -0.23 2.82
N GLU A 189 15.45 -1.06 2.81
CA GLU A 189 15.50 -2.32 3.56
C GLU A 189 15.40 -2.15 5.07
N LYS A 190 15.76 -0.99 5.62
CA LYS A 190 15.56 -0.67 7.05
C LYS A 190 14.08 -0.70 7.47
N TRP A 191 13.16 -0.48 6.53
CA TRP A 191 11.72 -0.52 6.78
C TRP A 191 11.14 -1.95 6.79
N ILE A 192 11.84 -2.93 6.17
CA ILE A 192 11.32 -4.31 6.01
C ILE A 192 10.84 -4.90 7.34
N PRO A 193 11.65 -4.96 8.44
CA PRO A 193 11.20 -5.57 9.68
C PRO A 193 10.04 -4.81 10.34
N ILE A 194 9.97 -3.49 10.15
CA ILE A 194 8.92 -2.64 10.71
C ILE A 194 7.58 -2.90 10.01
N VAL A 195 7.59 -2.85 8.67
CA VAL A 195 6.38 -3.07 7.85
C VAL A 195 5.95 -4.54 7.91
N ALA A 196 6.89 -5.50 7.92
CA ALA A 196 6.56 -6.92 8.06
C ALA A 196 5.83 -7.22 9.37
N ALA A 197 6.29 -6.65 10.49
CA ALA A 197 5.63 -6.79 11.79
C ALA A 197 4.20 -6.21 11.79
N ALA A 198 3.99 -5.08 11.13
CA ALA A 198 2.68 -4.45 11.01
C ALA A 198 1.72 -5.26 10.11
N LEU A 199 2.19 -5.72 8.93
CA LEU A 199 1.41 -6.55 8.01
C LEU A 199 1.00 -7.88 8.65
N ALA A 200 1.86 -8.49 9.46
CA ALA A 200 1.61 -9.78 10.11
C ALA A 200 0.34 -9.77 11.01
N VAL A 201 -0.08 -8.60 11.49
CA VAL A 201 -1.25 -8.47 12.40
C VAL A 201 -2.55 -8.89 11.72
N LYS A 202 -2.74 -8.53 10.45
CA LYS A 202 -3.97 -8.82 9.68
C LYS A 202 -3.83 -10.03 8.76
N SER A 203 -2.66 -10.68 8.72
CA SER A 203 -2.34 -11.77 7.82
C SER A 203 -2.81 -13.13 8.36
N ASN A 204 -3.07 -14.08 7.47
CA ASN A 204 -3.34 -15.46 7.84
C ASN A 204 -2.07 -16.13 8.45
N ALA A 205 -2.21 -17.36 8.97
CA ALA A 205 -1.12 -18.03 9.69
C ALA A 205 0.13 -18.27 8.82
N ALA A 206 -0.05 -18.63 7.54
CA ALA A 206 1.06 -18.90 6.62
C ALA A 206 1.80 -17.60 6.24
N GLU A 207 1.06 -16.55 5.88
CA GLU A 207 1.60 -15.22 5.59
C GLU A 207 2.31 -14.63 6.81
N ARG A 208 1.72 -14.77 8.01
CA ARG A 208 2.29 -14.31 9.27
C ARG A 208 3.63 -14.99 9.56
N ALA A 209 3.73 -16.31 9.33
CA ALA A 209 4.97 -17.03 9.51
C ALA A 209 6.08 -16.51 8.58
N LEU A 210 5.72 -16.24 7.31
CA LEU A 210 6.65 -15.68 6.33
C LEU A 210 7.06 -14.25 6.73
N LEU A 211 6.10 -13.36 7.06
CA LEU A 211 6.38 -11.98 7.48
C LEU A 211 7.25 -11.94 8.73
N ASN A 212 6.99 -12.79 9.72
CA ASN A 212 7.81 -12.86 10.94
C ASN A 212 9.25 -13.30 10.66
N SER A 213 9.53 -14.01 9.56
CA SER A 213 10.91 -14.37 9.18
C SER A 213 11.77 -13.14 8.80
N TRP A 214 11.13 -12.04 8.41
CA TRP A 214 11.80 -10.76 8.13
C TRP A 214 11.90 -9.84 9.35
N VAL A 215 11.23 -10.16 10.46
CA VAL A 215 11.34 -9.43 11.72
C VAL A 215 12.63 -9.87 12.42
N LYS A 216 13.78 -9.51 11.85
CA LYS A 216 15.09 -9.71 12.48
C LYS A 216 15.43 -8.50 13.36
N LEU A 217 15.65 -8.76 14.63
CA LEU A 217 16.01 -7.78 15.68
C LEU A 217 17.49 -7.84 15.96
#